data_b58df3bb900691b971151e786ead0fc9
#
_entry.id   b58df3bb900691b971151e786ead0fc9
#
_cell.length_a   1.000
_cell.length_b   1.000
_cell.length_c   1.000
_cell.angle_alpha   90.00
_cell.angle_beta   90.00
_cell.angle_gamma   90.00
#
_symmetry.space_group_name_H-M   'P 1'
#
loop_
_entity.id
_entity.type
_entity.pdbx_description
1 polymer ?
#
loop_
_entity_poly.entity_id
_entity_poly.type
_entity_poly.pdbx_seq_one_letter_code
_entity_poly.pdbx_strand_id
1 'polypeptide(L)'
;MGVHANAQYFASVTSADELRQLLLQPDYKILPKLMLGGGSNLLFVNDFEGLVIHLNIKGRAVIEENEKELLLQVGAGENWHETVMFAVENGWGGIENLSLIPGSVGAAPIQNIGAYGVELEEVFESLEAIDLETGISKTFDKKACNFEYRDSVFKKELKGKYIITDVTLRLQKDPEVNTTYRALAESLEEKGISDPAIKDISETVIEIRQSKLPDPAEIGNTGSFFKNPVVPAKVFKELQKEYPEIPNYPAGDQIKIPAAWLIDRCG
;
A
#
# COMPACT_ATOMS: atom_id res chain seq x y z
N MET A 1 -1.03 -15.86 -0.72
CA MET A 1 -0.13 -16.84 -0.06
C MET A 1 -0.48 -18.29 -0.40
N GLY A 2 -1.66 -18.61 -0.95
CA GLY A 2 -2.05 -19.99 -1.30
C GLY A 2 -2.16 -20.96 -0.11
N VAL A 3 -2.33 -20.44 1.10
CA VAL A 3 -2.48 -21.22 2.33
C VAL A 3 -3.96 -21.54 2.53
N HIS A 4 -4.27 -22.82 2.77
CA HIS A 4 -5.62 -23.23 3.15
C HIS A 4 -5.88 -22.87 4.60
N ALA A 5 -6.97 -22.14 4.85
CA ALA A 5 -7.51 -21.87 6.17
C ALA A 5 -9.02 -21.74 6.07
N ASN A 6 -9.73 -22.19 7.11
CA ASN A 6 -11.16 -22.02 7.22
C ASN A 6 -11.47 -20.83 8.12
N ALA A 7 -12.64 -20.18 7.87
CA ALA A 7 -13.22 -19.21 8.77
C ALA A 7 -14.51 -19.79 9.32
N GLN A 8 -14.84 -19.46 10.59
CA GLN A 8 -16.14 -19.84 11.17
C GLN A 8 -17.29 -19.23 10.36
N TYR A 9 -17.14 -17.96 9.96
CA TYR A 9 -18.05 -17.27 9.06
C TYR A 9 -17.23 -16.47 8.04
N PHE A 10 -17.76 -16.40 6.82
CA PHE A 10 -17.20 -15.59 5.74
C PHE A 10 -18.29 -14.76 5.08
N ALA A 11 -18.05 -13.47 4.92
CA ALA A 11 -18.93 -12.57 4.19
C ALA A 11 -18.10 -11.74 3.18
N SER A 12 -18.62 -11.61 1.95
CA SER A 12 -18.08 -10.66 0.99
C SER A 12 -19.04 -9.49 0.86
N VAL A 13 -18.57 -8.27 1.10
CA VAL A 13 -19.38 -7.05 1.05
C VAL A 13 -19.00 -6.21 -0.15
N THR A 14 -20.01 -5.72 -0.88
CA THR A 14 -19.86 -4.96 -2.12
C THR A 14 -20.23 -3.48 -1.96
N SER A 15 -20.74 -3.09 -0.79
CA SER A 15 -21.08 -1.70 -0.48
C SER A 15 -20.88 -1.38 1.01
N ALA A 16 -20.76 -0.09 1.31
CA ALA A 16 -20.72 0.41 2.68
C ALA A 16 -21.99 0.07 3.47
N ASP A 17 -23.13 0.03 2.79
CA ASP A 17 -24.42 -0.30 3.42
C ASP A 17 -24.52 -1.79 3.78
N GLU A 18 -24.09 -2.69 2.91
CA GLU A 18 -23.97 -4.12 3.25
C GLU A 18 -23.03 -4.33 4.44
N LEU A 19 -21.91 -3.63 4.46
CA LEU A 19 -20.96 -3.70 5.58
C LEU A 19 -21.62 -3.24 6.88
N ARG A 20 -22.35 -2.11 6.88
CA ARG A 20 -23.08 -1.64 8.08
C ARG A 20 -24.12 -2.65 8.54
N GLN A 21 -24.92 -3.19 7.61
CA GLN A 21 -25.93 -4.19 7.93
C GLN A 21 -25.29 -5.43 8.56
N LEU A 22 -24.18 -5.90 8.01
CA LEU A 22 -23.45 -7.05 8.56
C LEU A 22 -22.92 -6.79 9.98
N LEU A 23 -22.32 -5.61 10.23
CA LEU A 23 -21.78 -5.24 11.53
C LEU A 23 -22.85 -5.10 12.62
N LEU A 24 -24.06 -4.69 12.26
CA LEU A 24 -25.18 -4.50 13.19
C LEU A 24 -25.92 -5.81 13.53
N GLN A 25 -25.66 -6.92 12.84
CA GLN A 25 -26.29 -8.20 13.14
C GLN A 25 -25.83 -8.73 14.51
N PRO A 26 -26.79 -9.06 15.42
CA PRO A 26 -26.47 -9.50 16.77
C PRO A 26 -25.53 -10.72 16.82
N ASP A 27 -25.72 -11.67 15.90
CA ASP A 27 -24.97 -12.93 15.85
C ASP A 27 -23.49 -12.72 15.54
N TYR A 28 -23.15 -11.64 14.81
CA TYR A 28 -21.77 -11.33 14.44
C TYR A 28 -21.12 -10.27 15.32
N LYS A 29 -21.91 -9.56 16.13
CA LYS A 29 -21.43 -8.43 16.93
C LYS A 29 -20.33 -8.83 17.90
N ILE A 30 -20.45 -10.00 18.52
CA ILE A 30 -19.53 -10.51 19.54
C ILE A 30 -18.35 -11.29 18.97
N LEU A 31 -18.39 -11.67 17.69
CA LEU A 31 -17.34 -12.48 17.09
C LEU A 31 -16.06 -11.65 16.83
N PRO A 32 -14.89 -12.28 16.95
CA PRO A 32 -13.68 -11.74 16.37
C PRO A 32 -13.88 -11.45 14.87
N LYS A 33 -13.35 -10.32 14.39
CA LYS A 33 -13.49 -9.92 12.98
C LYS A 33 -12.12 -9.76 12.34
N LEU A 34 -11.98 -10.29 11.13
CA LEU A 34 -10.80 -10.10 10.28
C LEU A 34 -11.23 -9.45 8.96
N MET A 35 -10.67 -8.26 8.70
CA MET A 35 -10.85 -7.58 7.43
C MET A 35 -9.89 -8.15 6.40
N LEU A 36 -10.44 -8.62 5.28
CA LEU A 36 -9.67 -9.21 4.19
C LEU A 36 -9.82 -8.36 2.92
N GLY A 37 -8.71 -7.84 2.43
CA GLY A 37 -8.60 -7.33 1.07
C GLY A 37 -8.15 -8.44 0.12
N GLY A 38 -7.13 -8.20 -0.72
CA GLY A 38 -6.56 -9.20 -1.62
C GLY A 38 -5.77 -10.34 -0.93
N GLY A 39 -5.66 -10.36 0.40
CA GLY A 39 -4.94 -11.41 1.14
C GLY A 39 -3.42 -11.43 0.92
N SER A 40 -2.87 -10.39 0.30
CA SER A 40 -1.45 -10.33 -0.12
C SER A 40 -0.47 -10.08 1.03
N ASN A 41 -0.97 -9.69 2.21
CA ASN A 41 -0.13 -9.40 3.39
C ASN A 41 -0.63 -10.14 4.65
N LEU A 42 -1.25 -11.30 4.47
CA LEU A 42 -1.76 -12.14 5.56
C LEU A 42 -1.24 -13.57 5.41
N LEU A 43 -0.75 -14.13 6.50
CA LEU A 43 -0.41 -15.54 6.63
C LEU A 43 -1.32 -16.17 7.68
N PHE A 44 -2.24 -17.03 7.25
CA PHE A 44 -3.02 -17.85 8.16
C PHE A 44 -2.16 -19.02 8.64
N VAL A 45 -1.92 -19.10 9.93
CA VAL A 45 -1.20 -20.20 10.59
C VAL A 45 -2.17 -21.21 11.20
N ASN A 46 -3.44 -20.83 11.37
CA ASN A 46 -4.56 -21.64 11.85
C ASN A 46 -5.85 -21.18 11.18
N ASP A 47 -6.91 -21.96 11.30
CA ASP A 47 -8.28 -21.55 11.00
C ASP A 47 -8.67 -20.33 11.86
N PHE A 48 -9.60 -19.51 11.36
CA PHE A 48 -10.03 -18.30 12.05
C PHE A 48 -11.40 -18.51 12.70
N GLU A 49 -11.41 -18.56 14.03
CA GLU A 49 -12.64 -18.71 14.83
C GLU A 49 -13.37 -17.36 14.95
N GLY A 50 -13.99 -16.91 13.88
CA GLY A 50 -14.69 -15.64 13.81
C GLY A 50 -15.23 -15.33 12.42
N LEU A 51 -15.55 -14.06 12.18
CA LEU A 51 -16.08 -13.55 10.93
C LEU A 51 -14.96 -12.92 10.10
N VAL A 52 -14.65 -13.53 8.95
CA VAL A 52 -13.82 -12.90 7.89
C VAL A 52 -14.72 -12.06 7.00
N ILE A 53 -14.41 -10.78 6.89
CA ILE A 53 -15.13 -9.83 6.03
C ILE A 53 -14.22 -9.49 4.85
N HIS A 54 -14.55 -10.02 3.67
CA HIS A 54 -13.88 -9.69 2.42
C HIS A 54 -14.44 -8.39 1.85
N LEU A 55 -13.59 -7.38 1.74
CA LEU A 55 -13.96 -6.07 1.22
C LEU A 55 -13.86 -6.07 -0.30
N ASN A 56 -15.02 -6.16 -0.96
CA ASN A 56 -15.14 -6.14 -2.41
C ASN A 56 -15.92 -4.91 -2.91
N ILE A 57 -15.78 -3.79 -2.20
CA ILE A 57 -16.40 -2.50 -2.57
C ILE A 57 -15.61 -1.93 -3.74
N LYS A 58 -16.23 -1.94 -4.93
CA LYS A 58 -15.64 -1.54 -6.20
C LYS A 58 -16.12 -0.17 -6.64
N GLY A 59 -15.40 0.40 -7.59
CA GLY A 59 -15.73 1.63 -8.29
C GLY A 59 -14.56 2.61 -8.28
N ARG A 60 -14.45 3.36 -9.39
CA ARG A 60 -13.49 4.44 -9.60
C ARG A 60 -14.27 5.62 -10.18
N ALA A 61 -14.20 6.77 -9.54
CA ALA A 61 -14.91 7.97 -9.97
C ALA A 61 -14.04 9.22 -9.79
N VAL A 62 -13.95 10.04 -10.82
CA VAL A 62 -13.43 11.40 -10.69
C VAL A 62 -14.54 12.23 -10.03
N ILE A 63 -14.31 12.69 -8.81
CA ILE A 63 -15.29 13.45 -8.02
C ILE A 63 -15.08 14.96 -8.11
N GLU A 64 -13.87 15.37 -8.45
CA GLU A 64 -13.49 16.77 -8.66
C GLU A 64 -12.34 16.81 -9.67
N GLU A 65 -12.31 17.81 -10.55
CA GLU A 65 -11.20 18.04 -11.47
C GLU A 65 -11.07 19.52 -11.86
N ASN A 66 -9.84 19.90 -12.18
CA ASN A 66 -9.51 21.19 -12.78
C ASN A 66 -8.47 21.00 -13.91
N GLU A 67 -7.87 22.08 -14.39
CA GLU A 67 -6.89 22.02 -15.49
C GLU A 67 -5.61 21.23 -15.13
N LYS A 68 -5.22 21.18 -13.87
CA LYS A 68 -3.94 20.63 -13.41
C LYS A 68 -4.05 19.28 -12.71
N GLU A 69 -5.14 19.07 -11.98
CA GLU A 69 -5.29 17.91 -11.09
C GLU A 69 -6.74 17.43 -11.02
N LEU A 70 -6.90 16.24 -10.47
CA LEU A 70 -8.20 15.64 -10.20
C LEU A 70 -8.20 14.89 -8.88
N LEU A 71 -9.40 14.67 -8.31
CA LEU A 71 -9.64 13.78 -7.20
C LEU A 71 -10.29 12.50 -7.70
N LEU A 72 -9.56 11.39 -7.59
CA LEU A 72 -10.02 10.05 -7.93
C LEU A 72 -10.45 9.32 -6.66
N GLN A 73 -11.76 9.12 -6.48
CA GLN A 73 -12.30 8.26 -5.43
C GLN A 73 -12.32 6.82 -5.91
N VAL A 74 -11.79 5.91 -5.07
CA VAL A 74 -11.60 4.50 -5.40
C VAL A 74 -12.10 3.62 -4.27
N GLY A 75 -12.97 2.67 -4.57
CA GLY A 75 -13.51 1.71 -3.62
C GLY A 75 -12.42 0.82 -3.01
N ALA A 76 -12.53 0.54 -1.71
CA ALA A 76 -11.51 -0.17 -0.94
C ALA A 76 -11.18 -1.57 -1.48
N GLY A 77 -12.13 -2.23 -2.16
CA GLY A 77 -11.96 -3.54 -2.78
C GLY A 77 -11.29 -3.52 -4.15
N GLU A 78 -11.01 -2.35 -4.74
CA GLU A 78 -10.29 -2.28 -6.01
C GLU A 78 -8.86 -2.81 -5.86
N ASN A 79 -8.36 -3.45 -6.91
CA ASN A 79 -6.95 -3.85 -6.96
C ASN A 79 -6.07 -2.61 -7.09
N TRP A 80 -5.01 -2.53 -6.27
CA TRP A 80 -4.13 -1.37 -6.27
C TRP A 80 -3.42 -1.20 -7.62
N HIS A 81 -2.83 -2.26 -8.18
CA HIS A 81 -2.11 -2.16 -9.44
C HIS A 81 -3.03 -1.80 -10.60
N GLU A 82 -4.22 -2.38 -10.67
CA GLU A 82 -5.22 -2.01 -11.69
C GLU A 82 -5.66 -0.53 -11.56
N THR A 83 -5.65 0.00 -10.34
CA THR A 83 -5.92 1.43 -10.11
C THR A 83 -4.77 2.30 -10.62
N VAL A 84 -3.52 1.88 -10.40
CA VAL A 84 -2.33 2.55 -10.98
C VAL A 84 -2.41 2.52 -12.51
N MET A 85 -2.66 1.36 -13.10
CA MET A 85 -2.76 1.25 -14.57
C MET A 85 -3.89 2.11 -15.14
N PHE A 86 -5.04 2.14 -14.47
CA PHE A 86 -6.14 3.03 -14.86
C PHE A 86 -5.71 4.51 -14.84
N ALA A 87 -4.96 4.96 -13.84
CA ALA A 87 -4.46 6.33 -13.80
C ALA A 87 -3.44 6.59 -14.93
N VAL A 88 -2.48 5.69 -15.13
CA VAL A 88 -1.45 5.81 -16.18
C VAL A 88 -2.07 5.86 -17.58
N GLU A 89 -3.06 5.01 -17.88
CA GLU A 89 -3.77 4.97 -19.16
C GLU A 89 -4.56 6.25 -19.44
N ASN A 90 -5.01 6.94 -18.40
CA ASN A 90 -5.68 8.24 -18.52
C ASN A 90 -4.72 9.44 -18.48
N GLY A 91 -3.41 9.22 -18.38
CA GLY A 91 -2.41 10.29 -18.29
C GLY A 91 -2.35 10.98 -16.93
N TRP A 92 -2.84 10.35 -15.86
CA TRP A 92 -2.86 10.89 -14.51
C TRP A 92 -1.70 10.34 -13.69
N GLY A 93 -0.80 11.21 -13.27
CA GLY A 93 0.41 10.82 -12.54
C GLY A 93 0.34 11.06 -11.04
N GLY A 94 1.33 10.50 -10.35
CA GLY A 94 1.56 10.55 -8.91
C GLY A 94 1.57 9.18 -8.24
N ILE A 95 1.08 8.11 -8.91
CA ILE A 95 1.08 6.75 -8.38
C ILE A 95 1.81 5.73 -9.27
N GLU A 96 2.39 6.13 -10.37
CA GLU A 96 3.10 5.28 -11.34
C GLU A 96 4.27 4.52 -10.73
N ASN A 97 5.00 5.13 -9.79
CA ASN A 97 6.08 4.49 -9.02
C ASN A 97 5.57 3.37 -8.09
N LEU A 98 4.29 3.36 -7.77
CA LEU A 98 3.64 2.37 -6.92
C LEU A 98 3.04 1.20 -7.72
N SER A 99 3.46 1.05 -8.97
CA SER A 99 3.06 -0.04 -9.86
C SER A 99 3.41 -1.41 -9.29
N LEU A 100 2.56 -2.40 -9.60
CA LEU A 100 2.71 -3.81 -9.22
C LEU A 100 2.82 -4.07 -7.70
N ILE A 101 2.40 -3.12 -6.84
CA ILE A 101 2.23 -3.41 -5.42
C ILE A 101 0.98 -4.27 -5.27
N PRO A 102 1.08 -5.48 -4.67
CA PRO A 102 -0.07 -6.35 -4.49
C PRO A 102 -1.00 -5.84 -3.38
N GLY A 103 -2.29 -6.13 -3.52
CA GLY A 103 -3.29 -5.81 -2.50
C GLY A 103 -4.41 -4.93 -3.03
N SER A 104 -5.29 -4.51 -2.12
CA SER A 104 -6.44 -3.67 -2.41
C SER A 104 -6.20 -2.21 -1.99
N VAL A 105 -6.94 -1.30 -2.61
CA VAL A 105 -6.86 0.14 -2.35
C VAL A 105 -7.13 0.46 -0.87
N GLY A 106 -8.12 -0.16 -0.24
CA GLY A 106 -8.43 0.06 1.18
C GLY A 106 -7.35 -0.42 2.15
N ALA A 107 -6.42 -1.29 1.70
CA ALA A 107 -5.27 -1.70 2.51
C ALA A 107 -4.08 -0.74 2.39
N ALA A 108 -4.04 0.08 1.35
CA ALA A 108 -2.92 0.97 1.06
C ALA A 108 -2.64 2.01 2.17
N PRO A 109 -3.66 2.71 2.76
CA PRO A 109 -3.44 3.67 3.83
C PRO A 109 -3.01 3.04 5.16
N ILE A 110 -3.32 1.76 5.39
CA ILE A 110 -3.03 1.10 6.68
C ILE A 110 -1.53 1.20 7.01
N GLN A 111 -0.68 1.04 6.02
CA GLN A 111 0.76 1.06 6.18
C GLN A 111 1.46 2.07 5.28
N ASN A 112 0.74 3.10 4.80
CA ASN A 112 1.32 4.10 3.92
C ASN A 112 2.21 3.42 2.87
N ILE A 113 1.60 2.65 1.95
CA ILE A 113 2.38 1.90 0.96
C ILE A 113 3.33 2.83 0.21
N GLY A 114 4.50 2.33 -0.13
CA GLY A 114 5.48 3.14 -0.84
C GLY A 114 6.54 2.28 -1.53
N ALA A 115 7.00 2.75 -2.67
CA ALA A 115 8.02 2.12 -3.48
C ALA A 115 8.69 3.17 -4.39
N TYR A 116 9.91 2.91 -4.80
CA TYR A 116 10.63 3.69 -5.81
C TYR A 116 10.61 5.21 -5.60
N GLY A 117 10.76 5.63 -4.34
CA GLY A 117 10.88 7.05 -3.98
C GLY A 117 9.55 7.75 -3.72
N VAL A 118 8.40 7.08 -3.83
CA VAL A 118 7.06 7.65 -3.62
C VAL A 118 6.34 6.88 -2.50
N GLU A 119 5.59 7.57 -1.66
CA GLU A 119 4.67 7.01 -0.67
C GLU A 119 3.23 7.48 -0.91
N LEU A 120 2.25 6.67 -0.52
CA LEU A 120 0.82 6.97 -0.72
C LEU A 120 0.45 8.36 -0.19
N GLU A 121 1.01 8.75 0.96
CA GLU A 121 0.71 10.04 1.59
C GLU A 121 0.96 11.25 0.69
N GLU A 122 1.80 11.13 -0.35
CA GLU A 122 2.12 12.23 -1.27
C GLU A 122 0.92 12.60 -2.15
N VAL A 123 0.08 11.61 -2.47
CA VAL A 123 -1.12 11.76 -3.31
C VAL A 123 -2.42 11.54 -2.54
N PHE A 124 -2.34 11.24 -1.27
CA PHE A 124 -3.51 10.96 -0.45
C PHE A 124 -4.28 12.25 -0.12
N GLU A 125 -5.57 12.27 -0.42
CA GLU A 125 -6.49 13.35 -0.08
C GLU A 125 -7.29 13.02 1.18
N SER A 126 -8.06 11.92 1.12
CA SER A 126 -8.90 11.47 2.23
C SER A 126 -9.27 9.99 2.07
N LEU A 127 -9.87 9.43 3.10
CA LEU A 127 -10.56 8.15 3.04
C LEU A 127 -11.86 8.21 3.85
N GLU A 128 -12.81 7.37 3.45
CA GLU A 128 -13.99 7.05 4.25
C GLU A 128 -13.79 5.71 4.95
N ALA A 129 -14.19 5.64 6.21
CA ALA A 129 -14.15 4.41 6.99
C ALA A 129 -15.35 4.27 7.90
N ILE A 130 -15.76 3.03 8.17
CA ILE A 130 -16.87 2.68 9.06
C ILE A 130 -16.29 2.22 10.38
N ASP A 131 -16.77 2.81 11.47
CA ASP A 131 -16.48 2.38 12.83
C ASP A 131 -17.08 1.00 13.09
N LEU A 132 -16.27 0.07 13.54
CA LEU A 132 -16.65 -1.35 13.74
C LEU A 132 -17.68 -1.56 14.85
N GLU A 133 -17.75 -0.67 15.82
CA GLU A 133 -18.64 -0.77 16.96
C GLU A 133 -20.00 -0.12 16.69
N THR A 134 -19.96 1.07 16.08
CA THR A 134 -21.15 1.91 15.90
C THR A 134 -21.77 1.81 14.50
N GLY A 135 -21.00 1.36 13.49
CA GLY A 135 -21.41 1.38 12.09
C GLY A 135 -21.43 2.78 11.45
N ILE A 136 -20.98 3.82 12.17
CA ILE A 136 -20.97 5.20 11.71
C ILE A 136 -19.79 5.42 10.77
N SER A 137 -20.04 6.08 9.63
CA SER A 137 -18.97 6.52 8.72
C SER A 137 -18.23 7.72 9.27
N LYS A 138 -16.93 7.76 8.99
CA LYS A 138 -16.05 8.86 9.31
C LYS A 138 -15.05 9.09 8.18
N THR A 139 -14.88 10.35 7.79
CA THR A 139 -13.83 10.80 6.88
C THR A 139 -12.53 11.04 7.64
N PHE A 140 -11.42 10.61 7.09
CA PHE A 140 -10.08 10.88 7.59
C PHE A 140 -9.27 11.60 6.51
N ASP A 141 -8.79 12.79 6.82
CA ASP A 141 -7.83 13.52 6.00
C ASP A 141 -6.39 13.02 6.25
N LYS A 142 -5.43 13.55 5.51
CA LYS A 142 -4.01 13.21 5.64
C LYS A 142 -3.51 13.41 7.08
N LYS A 143 -3.93 14.49 7.75
CA LYS A 143 -3.54 14.81 9.14
C LYS A 143 -4.10 13.79 10.13
N ALA A 144 -5.36 13.40 9.96
CA ALA A 144 -6.01 12.40 10.82
C ALA A 144 -5.41 11.00 10.64
N CYS A 145 -4.91 10.66 9.45
CA CYS A 145 -4.24 9.39 9.17
C CYS A 145 -2.87 9.28 9.84
N ASN A 146 -2.21 10.39 10.17
CA ASN A 146 -0.90 10.44 10.82
C ASN A 146 0.10 9.46 10.19
N PHE A 147 0.30 9.62 8.86
CA PHE A 147 1.19 8.76 8.11
C PHE A 147 2.64 8.90 8.57
N GLU A 148 3.33 7.79 8.61
CA GLU A 148 4.76 7.65 8.83
C GLU A 148 5.31 6.55 7.90
N TYR A 149 6.63 6.39 7.85
CA TYR A 149 7.26 5.33 7.05
C TYR A 149 6.69 3.94 7.40
N ARG A 150 5.93 3.35 6.47
CA ARG A 150 5.23 2.05 6.62
C ARG A 150 4.30 2.00 7.84
N ASP A 151 3.67 3.14 8.18
CA ASP A 151 2.83 3.27 9.36
C ASP A 151 1.70 4.28 9.17
N SER A 152 0.64 4.15 9.98
CA SER A 152 -0.45 5.09 10.08
C SER A 152 -1.20 4.92 11.43
N VAL A 153 -2.16 5.80 11.70
CA VAL A 153 -3.06 5.67 12.86
C VAL A 153 -3.79 4.32 12.90
N PHE A 154 -4.06 3.71 11.75
CA PHE A 154 -4.74 2.41 11.65
C PHE A 154 -3.88 1.21 12.08
N LYS A 155 -2.58 1.38 12.23
CA LYS A 155 -1.68 0.39 12.85
C LYS A 155 -1.42 0.65 14.32
N LYS A 156 -1.79 1.83 14.83
CA LYS A 156 -1.58 2.34 16.20
C LYS A 156 -2.92 2.45 16.94
N GLU A 157 -3.36 3.66 17.23
CA GLU A 157 -4.50 3.96 18.12
C GLU A 157 -5.85 3.48 17.57
N LEU A 158 -5.98 3.42 16.24
CA LEU A 158 -7.21 2.98 15.56
C LEU A 158 -7.14 1.55 15.02
N LYS A 159 -6.11 0.80 15.41
CA LYS A 159 -5.99 -0.61 14.99
C LYS A 159 -7.22 -1.41 15.36
N GLY A 160 -7.86 -2.00 14.35
CA GLY A 160 -9.04 -2.84 14.52
C GLY A 160 -10.32 -2.08 14.89
N LYS A 161 -10.35 -0.74 14.77
CA LYS A 161 -11.54 0.07 15.09
C LYS A 161 -12.33 0.51 13.86
N TYR A 162 -11.68 0.63 12.72
CA TYR A 162 -12.29 1.14 11.48
C TYR A 162 -12.05 0.20 10.31
N ILE A 163 -13.00 0.19 9.39
CA ILE A 163 -12.90 -0.47 8.08
C ILE A 163 -12.98 0.59 7.00
N ILE A 164 -11.91 0.71 6.21
CA ILE A 164 -11.84 1.66 5.09
C ILE A 164 -12.76 1.17 3.98
N THR A 165 -13.64 2.04 3.48
CA THR A 165 -14.60 1.76 2.40
C THR A 165 -14.20 2.33 1.06
N ASP A 166 -13.51 3.45 1.06
CA ASP A 166 -12.93 4.08 -0.14
C ASP A 166 -11.75 4.99 0.22
N VAL A 167 -10.95 5.30 -0.80
CA VAL A 167 -9.80 6.21 -0.71
C VAL A 167 -9.87 7.20 -1.85
N THR A 168 -9.67 8.47 -1.55
CA THR A 168 -9.59 9.56 -2.52
C THR A 168 -8.11 9.93 -2.72
N LEU A 169 -7.68 9.92 -3.98
CA LEU A 169 -6.34 10.27 -4.41
C LEU A 169 -6.36 11.57 -5.21
N ARG A 170 -5.40 12.45 -4.96
CA ARG A 170 -5.16 13.66 -5.74
C ARG A 170 -4.09 13.35 -6.78
N LEU A 171 -4.47 13.29 -8.05
CA LEU A 171 -3.61 12.96 -9.17
C LEU A 171 -3.39 14.17 -10.07
N GLN A 172 -2.21 14.23 -10.71
CA GLN A 172 -1.80 15.33 -11.58
C GLN A 172 -2.05 14.98 -13.06
N LYS A 173 -2.53 15.96 -13.84
CA LYS A 173 -2.75 15.83 -15.30
C LYS A 173 -1.48 16.13 -16.13
N ASP A 174 -0.54 16.85 -15.53
CA ASP A 174 0.79 17.15 -16.10
C ASP A 174 1.84 16.90 -14.99
N PRO A 175 2.12 15.65 -14.64
CA PRO A 175 2.95 15.31 -13.50
C PRO A 175 4.44 15.46 -13.78
N GLU A 176 5.18 16.00 -12.81
CA GLU A 176 6.63 15.81 -12.74
C GLU A 176 6.90 14.39 -12.20
N VAL A 177 7.50 13.54 -13.03
CA VAL A 177 7.78 12.14 -12.65
C VAL A 177 8.94 12.05 -11.66
N ASN A 178 8.84 11.14 -10.70
CA ASN A 178 9.90 10.91 -9.71
C ASN A 178 10.84 9.80 -10.15
N THR A 179 12.06 10.16 -10.54
CA THR A 179 13.14 9.24 -10.92
C THR A 179 14.27 9.15 -9.88
N THR A 180 14.08 9.69 -8.68
CA THR A 180 15.13 9.79 -7.66
C THR A 180 15.60 8.45 -7.10
N TYR A 181 14.80 7.39 -7.27
CA TYR A 181 15.17 6.07 -6.82
C TYR A 181 16.21 5.45 -7.74
N ARG A 182 17.40 5.17 -7.21
CA ARG A 182 18.61 4.79 -7.96
C ARG A 182 18.37 3.67 -9.00
N ALA A 183 17.74 2.55 -8.60
CA ALA A 183 17.53 1.44 -9.54
C ALA A 183 16.53 1.78 -10.67
N LEU A 184 15.62 2.71 -10.44
CA LEU A 184 14.73 3.23 -11.48
C LEU A 184 15.51 4.12 -12.45
N ALA A 185 16.31 5.06 -11.93
CA ALA A 185 17.13 5.94 -12.74
C ALA A 185 18.11 5.17 -13.62
N GLU A 186 18.84 4.20 -13.05
CA GLU A 186 19.78 3.33 -13.77
C GLU A 186 19.08 2.55 -14.89
N SER A 187 17.89 1.97 -14.61
CA SER A 187 17.12 1.22 -15.61
C SER A 187 16.58 2.09 -16.75
N LEU A 188 16.17 3.32 -16.47
CA LEU A 188 15.74 4.29 -17.50
C LEU A 188 16.95 4.71 -18.38
N GLU A 189 18.11 4.94 -17.78
CA GLU A 189 19.36 5.25 -18.51
C GLU A 189 19.77 4.10 -19.43
N GLU A 190 19.76 2.86 -18.95
CA GLU A 190 20.02 1.64 -19.75
C GLU A 190 19.07 1.51 -20.95
N LYS A 191 17.81 1.94 -20.80
CA LYS A 191 16.81 1.99 -21.88
C LYS A 191 16.99 3.20 -22.82
N GLY A 192 17.87 4.15 -22.51
CA GLY A 192 18.06 5.38 -23.27
C GLY A 192 16.92 6.38 -23.12
N ILE A 193 16.12 6.30 -22.05
CA ILE A 193 14.98 7.19 -21.78
C ILE A 193 15.45 8.33 -20.89
N SER A 194 15.64 9.51 -21.49
CA SER A 194 16.13 10.71 -20.78
C SER A 194 15.02 11.64 -20.26
N ASP A 195 13.83 11.55 -20.86
CA ASP A 195 12.65 12.34 -20.48
C ASP A 195 11.44 11.38 -20.36
N PRO A 196 11.34 10.64 -19.24
CA PRO A 196 10.34 9.59 -19.09
C PRO A 196 8.96 10.17 -18.85
N ALA A 197 7.96 9.62 -19.55
CA ALA A 197 6.55 9.81 -19.22
C ALA A 197 6.14 8.87 -18.06
N ILE A 198 4.97 9.11 -17.45
CA ILE A 198 4.41 8.25 -16.38
C ILE A 198 4.31 6.77 -16.80
N LYS A 199 4.06 6.50 -18.08
CA LYS A 199 4.01 5.15 -18.63
C LYS A 199 5.39 4.47 -18.57
N ASP A 200 6.46 5.20 -18.94
CA ASP A 200 7.82 4.67 -18.91
C ASP A 200 8.26 4.34 -17.47
N ILE A 201 7.86 5.18 -16.51
CA ILE A 201 8.09 4.93 -15.08
C ILE A 201 7.35 3.65 -14.64
N SER A 202 6.04 3.56 -14.92
CA SER A 202 5.23 2.41 -14.53
C SER A 202 5.78 1.10 -15.11
N GLU A 203 6.06 1.06 -16.41
CA GLU A 203 6.61 -0.12 -17.10
C GLU A 203 7.99 -0.51 -16.54
N THR A 204 8.86 0.47 -16.30
CA THR A 204 10.19 0.20 -15.73
C THR A 204 10.10 -0.32 -14.30
N VAL A 205 9.21 0.23 -13.49
CA VAL A 205 8.96 -0.28 -12.13
C VAL A 205 8.43 -1.72 -12.17
N ILE A 206 7.49 -2.03 -13.06
CA ILE A 206 6.96 -3.39 -13.24
C ILE A 206 8.10 -4.37 -13.58
N GLU A 207 8.94 -4.05 -14.55
CA GLU A 207 10.07 -4.89 -14.95
C GLU A 207 11.06 -5.12 -13.82
N ILE A 208 11.45 -4.06 -13.09
CA ILE A 208 12.35 -4.17 -11.94
C ILE A 208 11.74 -5.08 -10.86
N ARG A 209 10.43 -4.97 -10.62
CA ARG A 209 9.76 -5.81 -9.61
C ARG A 209 9.67 -7.26 -10.05
N GLN A 210 9.32 -7.52 -11.29
CA GLN A 210 9.25 -8.87 -11.86
C GLN A 210 10.62 -9.57 -11.90
N SER A 211 11.71 -8.82 -12.10
CA SER A 211 13.06 -9.39 -12.04
C SER A 211 13.52 -9.78 -10.64
N LYS A 212 12.92 -9.19 -9.58
CA LYS A 212 13.35 -9.36 -8.19
C LYS A 212 12.41 -10.18 -7.33
N LEU A 213 11.14 -10.24 -7.68
CA LEU A 213 10.09 -10.89 -6.88
C LEU A 213 9.45 -12.01 -7.69
N PRO A 214 9.26 -13.19 -7.10
CA PRO A 214 8.51 -14.25 -7.77
C PRO A 214 7.05 -13.82 -7.97
N ASP A 215 6.42 -14.30 -9.04
CA ASP A 215 4.99 -14.08 -9.26
C ASP A 215 4.20 -14.73 -8.12
N PRO A 216 3.36 -13.97 -7.39
CA PRO A 216 2.53 -14.54 -6.32
C PRO A 216 1.54 -15.61 -6.78
N ALA A 217 1.23 -15.68 -8.08
CA ALA A 217 0.40 -16.74 -8.67
C ALA A 217 1.16 -18.07 -8.77
N GLU A 218 2.48 -18.03 -8.94
CA GLU A 218 3.34 -19.21 -9.00
C GLU A 218 3.88 -19.58 -7.62
N ILE A 219 4.41 -18.60 -6.89
CA ILE A 219 4.96 -18.77 -5.55
C ILE A 219 4.32 -17.76 -4.61
N GLY A 220 3.43 -18.25 -3.74
CA GLY A 220 2.76 -17.42 -2.75
C GLY A 220 3.77 -16.68 -1.87
N ASN A 221 3.75 -15.36 -1.92
CA ASN A 221 4.63 -14.49 -1.13
C ASN A 221 3.90 -13.23 -0.67
N THR A 222 4.49 -12.52 0.29
CA THR A 222 3.97 -11.24 0.82
C THR A 222 4.95 -10.09 0.57
N GLY A 223 5.93 -10.28 -0.31
CA GLY A 223 6.99 -9.31 -0.53
C GLY A 223 7.92 -9.16 0.70
N SER A 224 8.46 -7.97 0.91
CA SER A 224 9.38 -7.71 2.03
C SER A 224 8.68 -7.79 3.38
N PHE A 225 9.08 -8.74 4.23
CA PHE A 225 8.53 -8.94 5.57
C PHE A 225 9.03 -7.91 6.57
N PHE A 226 10.33 -7.56 6.53
CA PHE A 226 10.94 -6.63 7.47
C PHE A 226 10.92 -5.19 6.93
N LYS A 227 10.66 -4.24 7.82
CA LYS A 227 10.96 -2.83 7.56
C LYS A 227 12.46 -2.62 7.46
N ASN A 228 12.89 -1.70 6.60
CA ASN A 228 14.27 -1.23 6.63
C ASN A 228 14.53 -0.50 7.96
N PRO A 229 15.51 -0.92 8.78
CA PRO A 229 15.82 -0.23 10.02
C PRO A 229 16.34 1.18 9.75
N VAL A 230 15.92 2.12 10.58
CA VAL A 230 16.41 3.49 10.62
C VAL A 230 17.24 3.64 11.88
N VAL A 231 18.51 4.01 11.73
CA VAL A 231 19.48 4.08 12.83
C VAL A 231 20.11 5.47 12.93
N PRO A 232 20.54 5.92 14.12
CA PRO A 232 21.31 7.15 14.25
C PRO A 232 22.59 7.12 13.42
N ALA A 233 22.99 8.26 12.85
CA ALA A 233 24.19 8.37 12.02
C ALA A 233 25.46 7.85 12.72
N LYS A 234 25.55 7.95 14.05
CA LYS A 234 26.65 7.39 14.84
C LYS A 234 26.70 5.87 14.77
N VAL A 235 25.56 5.20 14.90
CA VAL A 235 25.45 3.73 14.80
C VAL A 235 25.81 3.28 13.42
N PHE A 236 25.30 3.97 12.37
CA PHE A 236 25.66 3.66 10.99
C PHE A 236 27.17 3.76 10.73
N LYS A 237 27.85 4.80 11.25
CA LYS A 237 29.29 4.95 11.10
C LYS A 237 30.10 3.80 11.73
N GLU A 238 29.63 3.24 12.83
CA GLU A 238 30.28 2.04 13.43
C GLU A 238 30.06 0.80 12.55
N LEU A 239 28.85 0.60 12.05
CA LEU A 239 28.55 -0.50 11.13
C LEU A 239 29.36 -0.38 9.81
N GLN A 240 29.54 0.83 9.30
CA GLN A 240 30.30 1.08 8.06
C GLN A 240 31.79 0.76 8.21
N LYS A 241 32.37 0.79 9.42
CA LYS A 241 33.75 0.35 9.64
C LYS A 241 33.92 -1.16 9.42
N GLU A 242 32.91 -1.93 9.82
CA GLU A 242 32.91 -3.38 9.68
C GLU A 242 32.43 -3.83 8.29
N TYR A 243 31.47 -3.08 7.74
CA TYR A 243 30.84 -3.34 6.43
C TYR A 243 30.94 -2.08 5.55
N PRO A 244 32.08 -1.80 4.91
CA PRO A 244 32.27 -0.57 4.11
C PRO A 244 31.29 -0.42 2.96
N GLU A 245 30.79 -1.54 2.41
CA GLU A 245 29.85 -1.61 1.29
C GLU A 245 28.37 -1.55 1.72
N ILE A 246 28.06 -1.35 3.02
CA ILE A 246 26.68 -1.32 3.52
C ILE A 246 25.85 -0.25 2.80
N PRO A 247 24.81 -0.62 2.05
CA PRO A 247 23.97 0.35 1.36
C PRO A 247 23.16 1.14 2.37
N ASN A 248 22.93 2.41 2.04
CA ASN A 248 22.24 3.29 2.95
C ASN A 248 21.43 4.38 2.21
N TYR A 249 20.43 4.91 2.88
CA TYR A 249 19.58 5.97 2.39
C TYR A 249 19.34 7.01 3.49
N PRO A 250 19.30 8.30 3.17
CA PRO A 250 18.93 9.34 4.12
C PRO A 250 17.52 9.11 4.69
N ALA A 251 17.33 9.40 5.97
CA ALA A 251 16.05 9.37 6.67
C ALA A 251 16.01 10.52 7.70
N GLY A 252 15.86 11.77 7.23
CA GLY A 252 16.05 12.96 8.03
C GLY A 252 17.49 13.07 8.53
N ASP A 253 17.66 13.15 9.85
CA ASP A 253 18.96 13.14 10.56
C ASP A 253 19.49 11.72 10.84
N GLN A 254 18.75 10.69 10.42
CA GLN A 254 19.07 9.29 10.59
C GLN A 254 19.42 8.62 9.25
N ILE A 255 19.81 7.36 9.31
CA ILE A 255 20.19 6.55 8.14
C ILE A 255 19.32 5.29 8.10
N LYS A 256 18.69 5.05 6.95
CA LYS A 256 17.92 3.84 6.66
C LYS A 256 18.82 2.81 5.97
N ILE A 257 18.83 1.57 6.48
CA ILE A 257 19.62 0.46 5.96
C ILE A 257 18.67 -0.58 5.35
N PRO A 258 18.92 -1.10 4.13
CA PRO A 258 18.07 -2.15 3.55
C PRO A 258 18.08 -3.43 4.39
N ALA A 259 16.91 -3.85 4.86
CA ALA A 259 16.76 -5.09 5.61
C ALA A 259 17.14 -6.32 4.76
N ALA A 260 16.82 -6.30 3.46
CA ALA A 260 17.18 -7.38 2.53
C ALA A 260 18.68 -7.60 2.48
N TRP A 261 19.49 -6.53 2.44
CA TRP A 261 20.95 -6.64 2.46
C TRP A 261 21.46 -7.27 3.77
N LEU A 262 20.87 -6.86 4.92
CA LEU A 262 21.23 -7.43 6.22
C LEU A 262 20.90 -8.94 6.29
N ILE A 263 19.74 -9.33 5.77
CA ILE A 263 19.30 -10.74 5.75
C ILE A 263 20.23 -11.57 4.85
N ASP A 264 20.54 -11.06 3.66
CA ASP A 264 21.45 -11.72 2.70
C ASP A 264 22.83 -12.00 3.31
N ARG A 265 23.32 -11.10 4.19
CA ARG A 265 24.60 -11.29 4.90
C ARG A 265 24.54 -12.26 6.08
N CYS A 266 23.37 -12.68 6.50
CA CYS A 266 23.22 -13.67 7.57
C CYS A 266 23.32 -15.13 7.04
N GLY A 267 23.26 -15.36 5.74
CA GLY A 267 23.38 -16.69 5.09
C GLY A 267 22.03 -17.32 4.82
#